data_b9671fb4e4b85a55ec014bcd24c2c64e
#
_entry.id   b9671fb4e4b85a55ec014bcd24c2c64e
#
_cell.length_a   1.000
_cell.length_b   1.000
_cell.length_c   1.000
_cell.angle_alpha   90.00
_cell.angle_beta   90.00
_cell.angle_gamma   90.00
#
_symmetry.space_group_name_H-M   'P 1'
#
loop_
_entity.id
_entity.type
_entity.pdbx_description
1 polymer ?
#
loop_
_entity_poly.entity_id
_entity_poly.type
_entity_poly.pdbx_seq_one_letter_code
_entity_poly.pdbx_strand_id
1 'polypeptide(L)'
;YYSSVCPFRHSVDELIQMMKPWYDNYCFAINRYGQVTMYNSVMVLYFIDQYIHNNCDIPRDMIEDNIRVDYNKLRMLIRHDKEFAHDASIIQHLVTDGFVTGTLKRGFPAESINDPDNFVSLLFYFGMLTIDGTYRGKTKFVIPNEVVREQIYAYLLEG
;
A
#
# COMPACT_ATOMS: atom_id res chain seq x y z
N TYR A 1 3.68 18.60 25.47
CA TYR A 1 4.57 19.58 24.81
C TYR A 1 3.89 20.25 23.59
N TYR A 2 3.20 19.47 22.74
CA TYR A 2 2.53 19.99 21.54
C TYR A 2 1.17 20.67 21.82
N SER A 3 0.48 20.31 22.89
CA SER A 3 -0.82 20.90 23.24
C SER A 3 -0.77 22.40 23.60
N SER A 4 0.42 22.96 23.81
CA SER A 4 0.61 24.39 24.11
C SER A 4 0.81 25.26 22.86
N VAL A 5 1.04 24.63 21.70
CA VAL A 5 1.38 25.36 20.46
C VAL A 5 0.16 25.48 19.53
N CYS A 6 -0.72 24.48 19.54
CA CYS A 6 -1.96 24.50 18.76
C CYS A 6 -3.06 23.73 19.51
N PRO A 7 -4.21 24.36 19.84
CA PRO A 7 -5.34 23.59 20.31
C PRO A 7 -5.80 22.66 19.20
N PHE A 8 -5.71 21.33 19.42
CA PHE A 8 -6.18 20.35 18.45
C PHE A 8 -7.63 20.66 18.07
N ARG A 9 -7.90 20.82 16.78
CA ARG A 9 -9.25 21.08 16.25
C ARG A 9 -10.10 19.80 16.20
N HIS A 10 -9.44 18.65 16.24
CA HIS A 10 -10.05 17.33 16.11
C HIS A 10 -9.67 16.47 17.32
N SER A 11 -10.57 15.62 17.76
CA SER A 11 -10.29 14.58 18.76
C SER A 11 -9.38 13.50 18.17
N VAL A 12 -8.78 12.70 19.06
CA VAL A 12 -7.94 11.55 18.64
C VAL A 12 -8.74 10.58 17.78
N ASP A 13 -10.00 10.31 18.15
CA ASP A 13 -10.86 9.39 17.41
C ASP A 13 -11.18 9.91 16.00
N GLU A 14 -11.43 11.21 15.86
CA GLU A 14 -11.64 11.83 14.54
C GLU A 14 -10.39 11.70 13.67
N LEU A 15 -9.20 11.96 14.21
CA LEU A 15 -7.94 11.82 13.47
C LEU A 15 -7.70 10.36 13.06
N ILE A 16 -7.98 9.39 13.93
CA ILE A 16 -7.89 7.97 13.61
C ILE A 16 -8.84 7.60 12.47
N GLN A 17 -10.09 8.06 12.51
CA GLN A 17 -11.07 7.80 11.45
C GLN A 17 -10.66 8.43 10.10
N MET A 18 -10.03 9.60 10.11
CA MET A 18 -9.50 10.24 8.91
C MET A 18 -8.33 9.48 8.30
N MET A 19 -7.40 8.97 9.13
CA MET A 19 -6.24 8.19 8.68
C MET A 19 -6.59 6.79 8.21
N LYS A 20 -7.68 6.21 8.71
CA LYS A 20 -8.01 4.80 8.49
C LYS A 20 -8.08 4.38 7.03
N PRO A 21 -8.83 5.05 6.13
CA PRO A 21 -8.92 4.67 4.72
C PRO A 21 -7.58 4.77 3.98
N TRP A 22 -6.66 5.61 4.47
CA TRP A 22 -5.39 5.92 3.82
C TRP A 22 -4.23 5.04 4.28
N TYR A 23 -4.20 4.60 5.54
CA TYR A 23 -3.00 4.01 6.14
C TYR A 23 -3.21 2.66 6.81
N ASP A 24 -4.47 2.21 7.02
CA ASP A 24 -4.81 0.95 7.68
C ASP A 24 -4.90 -0.23 6.68
N ASN A 25 -5.43 -1.34 7.16
CA ASN A 25 -5.79 -2.57 6.46
C ASN A 25 -4.61 -3.49 6.10
N TYR A 26 -3.42 -3.29 6.63
CA TYR A 26 -2.33 -4.23 6.42
C TYR A 26 -2.50 -5.51 7.24
N CYS A 27 -2.43 -6.66 6.58
CA CYS A 27 -2.33 -7.99 7.18
C CYS A 27 -1.19 -8.76 6.48
N PHE A 28 -0.13 -9.07 7.22
CA PHE A 28 1.08 -9.70 6.68
C PHE A 28 1.17 -11.21 7.01
N ALA A 29 0.18 -11.77 7.69
CA ALA A 29 0.18 -13.18 8.06
C ALA A 29 -1.23 -13.76 7.94
N ILE A 30 -1.38 -14.82 7.15
CA ILE A 30 -2.70 -15.47 6.91
C ILE A 30 -3.39 -15.94 8.19
N ASN A 31 -2.63 -16.38 9.18
CA ASN A 31 -3.16 -16.83 10.47
C ASN A 31 -3.63 -15.65 11.38
N ARG A 32 -3.39 -14.42 10.97
CA ARG A 32 -3.88 -13.21 11.64
C ARG A 32 -5.01 -12.51 10.87
N TYR A 33 -5.35 -13.02 9.70
CA TYR A 33 -6.43 -12.46 8.91
C TYR A 33 -7.75 -12.43 9.71
N GLY A 34 -8.46 -11.29 9.64
CA GLY A 34 -9.70 -11.07 10.37
C GLY A 34 -9.57 -10.78 11.87
N GLN A 35 -8.34 -10.78 12.43
CA GLN A 35 -8.12 -10.50 13.86
C GLN A 35 -7.69 -9.05 14.10
N VAL A 36 -6.65 -8.60 13.40
CA VAL A 36 -6.06 -7.27 13.56
C VAL A 36 -5.53 -6.79 12.21
N THR A 37 -5.78 -5.52 11.90
CA THR A 37 -5.10 -4.81 10.82
C THR A 37 -4.04 -3.88 11.39
N MET A 38 -3.04 -3.53 10.58
CA MET A 38 -1.95 -2.65 10.97
C MET A 38 -1.95 -1.40 10.11
N TYR A 39 -1.61 -0.29 10.75
CA TYR A 39 -1.36 0.97 10.08
C TYR A 39 0.08 1.04 9.55
N ASN A 40 0.29 1.75 8.45
CA ASN A 40 1.62 2.16 8.06
C ASN A 40 2.10 3.26 9.02
N SER A 41 3.04 2.91 9.90
CA SER A 41 3.51 3.80 10.96
C SER A 41 4.21 5.06 10.43
N VAL A 42 4.93 4.97 9.32
CA VAL A 42 5.60 6.12 8.69
C VAL A 42 4.56 7.13 8.22
N MET A 43 3.49 6.65 7.60
CA MET A 43 2.41 7.51 7.11
C MET A 43 1.59 8.14 8.24
N VAL A 44 1.38 7.41 9.34
CA VAL A 44 0.74 7.97 10.54
C VAL A 44 1.58 9.09 11.13
N LEU A 45 2.90 8.90 11.26
CA LEU A 45 3.80 9.94 11.75
C LEU A 45 3.83 11.15 10.82
N TYR A 46 3.87 10.94 9.51
CA TYR A 46 3.78 12.01 8.52
C TYR A 46 2.49 12.83 8.69
N PHE A 47 1.33 12.16 8.79
CA PHE A 47 0.05 12.85 8.97
C PHE A 47 0.04 13.71 10.23
N ILE A 48 0.50 13.16 11.36
CA ILE A 48 0.53 13.87 12.64
C ILE A 48 1.48 15.07 12.56
N ASP A 49 2.65 14.90 11.95
CA ASP A 49 3.62 15.97 11.77
C ASP A 49 3.04 17.11 10.92
N GLN A 50 2.47 16.78 9.76
CA GLN A 50 1.82 17.75 8.89
C GLN A 50 0.63 18.45 9.57
N TYR A 51 -0.20 17.70 10.28
CA TYR A 51 -1.33 18.24 11.02
C TYR A 51 -0.89 19.30 12.06
N ILE A 52 0.16 18.99 12.82
CA ILE A 52 0.70 19.93 13.83
C ILE A 52 1.30 21.18 13.16
N HIS A 53 2.09 21.02 12.11
CA HIS A 53 2.78 22.13 11.43
C HIS A 53 1.84 23.00 10.59
N ASN A 54 0.70 22.48 10.15
CA ASN A 54 -0.32 23.22 9.38
C ASN A 54 -1.44 23.79 10.25
N ASN A 55 -1.13 24.24 11.47
CA ASN A 55 -2.12 24.82 12.40
C ASN A 55 -3.32 23.89 12.70
N CYS A 56 -3.08 22.60 12.79
CA CYS A 56 -4.10 21.57 13.02
C CYS A 56 -5.16 21.48 11.90
N ASP A 57 -4.77 21.84 10.67
CA ASP A 57 -5.53 21.54 9.47
C ASP A 57 -5.11 20.19 8.89
N ILE A 58 -6.07 19.48 8.31
CA ILE A 58 -5.84 18.17 7.69
C ILE A 58 -4.89 18.32 6.49
N PRO A 59 -3.85 17.47 6.37
CA PRO A 59 -2.95 17.49 5.22
C PRO A 59 -3.72 17.38 3.90
N ARG A 60 -3.35 18.19 2.91
CA ARG A 60 -3.92 18.10 1.56
C ARG A 60 -3.38 16.90 0.79
N ASP A 61 -2.11 16.57 1.02
CA ASP A 61 -1.46 15.39 0.47
C ASP A 61 -1.35 14.34 1.57
N MET A 62 -1.88 13.14 1.31
CA MET A 62 -1.94 12.05 2.26
C MET A 62 -0.76 11.08 2.11
N ILE A 63 0.19 11.36 1.21
CA ILE A 63 1.38 10.54 1.01
C ILE A 63 2.66 11.35 1.23
N GLU A 64 3.57 10.79 2.00
CA GLU A 64 4.90 11.34 2.24
C GLU A 64 5.78 11.18 0.96
N ASP A 65 6.56 12.23 0.62
CA ASP A 65 7.30 12.30 -0.65
C ASP A 65 8.34 11.18 -0.83
N ASN A 66 9.02 10.76 0.24
CA ASN A 66 9.99 9.65 0.14
C ASN A 66 9.29 8.31 -0.17
N ILE A 67 8.12 8.08 0.40
CA ILE A 67 7.28 6.91 0.08
C ILE A 67 6.83 6.96 -1.38
N ARG A 68 6.45 8.13 -1.87
CA ARG A 68 6.11 8.34 -3.29
C ARG A 68 7.30 8.02 -4.21
N VAL A 69 8.50 8.46 -3.81
CA VAL A 69 9.75 8.15 -4.55
C VAL A 69 10.04 6.65 -4.57
N ASP A 70 9.81 5.94 -3.47
CA ASP A 70 10.04 4.49 -3.41
C ASP A 70 9.04 3.71 -4.29
N TYR A 71 7.78 4.11 -4.33
CA TYR A 71 6.81 3.56 -5.27
C TYR A 71 7.19 3.87 -6.73
N ASN A 72 7.73 5.05 -7.03
CA ASN A 72 8.23 5.39 -8.36
C ASN A 72 9.43 4.54 -8.77
N LYS A 73 10.35 4.25 -7.84
CA LYS A 73 11.47 3.32 -8.10
C LYS A 73 10.97 1.91 -8.42
N LEU A 74 10.02 1.39 -7.62
CA LEU A 74 9.41 0.10 -7.89
C LEU A 74 8.75 0.09 -9.28
N ARG A 75 8.01 1.14 -9.63
CA ARG A 75 7.39 1.31 -10.95
C ARG A 75 8.43 1.28 -12.08
N MET A 76 9.59 1.94 -11.90
CA MET A 76 10.68 1.90 -12.88
C MET A 76 11.27 0.49 -13.04
N LEU A 77 11.47 -0.24 -11.93
CA LEU A 77 11.93 -1.63 -11.97
C LEU A 77 10.96 -2.50 -12.77
N ILE A 78 9.67 -2.36 -12.54
CA ILE A 78 8.62 -3.08 -13.25
C ILE A 78 8.61 -2.72 -14.76
N ARG A 79 8.85 -1.46 -15.16
CA ARG A 79 8.81 -1.00 -16.57
C ARG A 79 10.05 -1.36 -17.40
N HIS A 80 11.18 -1.61 -16.77
CA HIS A 80 12.46 -1.76 -17.49
C HIS A 80 12.61 -3.10 -18.22
N ASP A 81 11.76 -4.07 -17.89
CA ASP A 81 11.81 -5.40 -18.48
C ASP A 81 10.72 -5.56 -19.56
N LYS A 82 11.11 -5.76 -20.83
CA LYS A 82 10.18 -5.82 -21.98
C LYS A 82 9.26 -7.04 -22.00
N GLU A 83 9.42 -7.98 -21.10
CA GLU A 83 8.57 -9.18 -20.95
C GLU A 83 7.35 -8.96 -20.04
N PHE A 84 7.13 -7.73 -19.58
CA PHE A 84 6.11 -7.32 -18.60
C PHE A 84 4.64 -7.36 -19.06
N ALA A 85 4.31 -7.89 -20.22
CA ALA A 85 2.89 -8.05 -20.61
C ALA A 85 2.08 -8.86 -19.59
N HIS A 86 2.73 -9.74 -18.82
CA HIS A 86 2.07 -10.57 -17.80
C HIS A 86 1.84 -9.81 -16.49
N ASP A 87 2.80 -8.96 -16.08
CA ASP A 87 2.70 -8.17 -14.85
C ASP A 87 1.66 -7.07 -14.97
N ALA A 88 1.55 -6.45 -16.15
CA ALA A 88 0.46 -5.53 -16.46
C ALA A 88 -0.91 -6.20 -16.30
N SER A 89 -1.04 -7.50 -16.64
CA SER A 89 -2.28 -8.25 -16.42
C SER A 89 -2.60 -8.46 -14.95
N ILE A 90 -1.60 -8.71 -14.09
CA ILE A 90 -1.80 -8.85 -12.63
C ILE A 90 -2.30 -7.54 -12.04
N ILE A 91 -1.69 -6.41 -12.40
CA ILE A 91 -2.13 -5.09 -11.96
C ILE A 91 -3.53 -4.76 -12.50
N GLN A 92 -3.82 -5.13 -13.75
CA GLN A 92 -5.15 -4.95 -14.32
C GLN A 92 -6.20 -5.78 -13.57
N HIS A 93 -5.91 -7.05 -13.23
CA HIS A 93 -6.79 -7.87 -12.40
C HIS A 93 -7.02 -7.28 -11.01
N LEU A 94 -5.98 -6.73 -10.37
CA LEU A 94 -6.13 -6.02 -9.10
C LEU A 94 -7.13 -4.86 -9.18
N VAL A 95 -7.16 -4.15 -10.31
CA VAL A 95 -8.06 -3.00 -10.49
C VAL A 95 -9.45 -3.43 -10.92
N THR A 96 -9.58 -4.42 -11.82
CA THR A 96 -10.88 -4.86 -12.38
C THR A 96 -11.61 -5.83 -11.47
N ASP A 97 -10.90 -6.82 -10.93
CA ASP A 97 -11.48 -7.90 -10.11
C ASP A 97 -11.39 -7.59 -8.61
N GLY A 98 -10.57 -6.61 -8.24
CA GLY A 98 -10.35 -6.19 -6.86
C GLY A 98 -9.35 -7.06 -6.08
N PHE A 99 -8.86 -8.15 -6.65
CA PHE A 99 -7.89 -9.03 -5.99
C PHE A 99 -7.06 -9.85 -6.97
N VAL A 100 -5.97 -10.40 -6.46
CA VAL A 100 -5.17 -11.45 -7.12
C VAL A 100 -4.92 -12.58 -6.14
N THR A 101 -4.56 -13.76 -6.66
CA THR A 101 -4.18 -14.92 -5.84
C THR A 101 -2.79 -15.37 -6.19
N GLY A 102 -2.05 -15.88 -5.20
CA GLY A 102 -0.70 -16.35 -5.42
C GLY A 102 -0.13 -17.09 -4.21
N THR A 103 1.08 -17.59 -4.38
CA THR A 103 1.87 -18.21 -3.32
C THR A 103 3.05 -17.31 -2.98
N LEU A 104 3.14 -16.88 -1.73
CA LEU A 104 4.26 -16.02 -1.30
C LEU A 104 5.59 -16.76 -1.37
N LYS A 105 6.54 -16.19 -2.09
CA LYS A 105 7.93 -16.61 -2.17
C LYS A 105 8.79 -15.72 -1.27
N ARG A 106 9.62 -16.32 -0.42
CA ARG A 106 10.48 -15.55 0.52
C ARG A 106 11.70 -14.94 -0.15
N GLY A 107 12.06 -15.38 -1.33
CA GLY A 107 13.17 -14.87 -2.12
C GLY A 107 13.19 -15.53 -3.49
N PHE A 108 13.61 -14.80 -4.50
CA PHE A 108 13.76 -15.23 -5.87
C PHE A 108 14.82 -14.38 -6.57
N PRO A 109 15.53 -14.91 -7.56
CA PRO A 109 16.48 -14.11 -8.35
C PRO A 109 15.73 -13.07 -9.19
N ALA A 110 16.39 -11.94 -9.46
CA ALA A 110 15.78 -10.83 -10.19
C ALA A 110 15.28 -11.24 -11.60
N GLU A 111 15.98 -12.19 -12.23
CA GLU A 111 15.62 -12.72 -13.54
C GLU A 111 14.29 -13.50 -13.55
N SER A 112 13.83 -13.93 -12.37
CA SER A 112 12.58 -14.68 -12.21
C SER A 112 11.39 -13.81 -11.78
N ILE A 113 11.52 -12.49 -11.87
CA ILE A 113 10.46 -11.56 -11.46
C ILE A 113 9.18 -11.75 -12.28
N ASN A 114 9.31 -12.21 -13.53
CA ASN A 114 8.21 -12.47 -14.46
C ASN A 114 7.32 -13.67 -14.07
N ASP A 115 7.73 -14.50 -13.10
CA ASP A 115 6.85 -15.49 -12.51
C ASP A 115 5.73 -14.80 -11.72
N PRO A 116 4.45 -15.11 -11.98
CA PRO A 116 3.33 -14.43 -11.32
C PRO A 116 3.39 -14.45 -9.79
N ASP A 117 3.82 -15.58 -9.19
CA ASP A 117 3.94 -15.69 -7.73
C ASP A 117 5.10 -14.82 -7.20
N ASN A 118 6.19 -14.66 -7.97
CA ASN A 118 7.29 -13.79 -7.62
C ASN A 118 6.89 -12.33 -7.70
N PHE A 119 6.17 -11.93 -8.74
CA PHE A 119 5.68 -10.56 -8.91
C PHE A 119 4.66 -10.19 -7.81
N VAL A 120 3.71 -11.06 -7.51
CA VAL A 120 2.77 -10.87 -6.39
C VAL A 120 3.53 -10.76 -5.06
N SER A 121 4.57 -11.60 -4.87
CA SER A 121 5.42 -11.54 -3.68
C SER A 121 6.18 -10.22 -3.58
N LEU A 122 6.70 -9.70 -4.70
CA LEU A 122 7.35 -8.39 -4.74
C LEU A 122 6.40 -7.29 -4.30
N LEU A 123 5.21 -7.21 -4.91
CA LEU A 123 4.20 -6.22 -4.55
C LEU A 123 3.80 -6.31 -3.06
N PHE A 124 3.68 -7.54 -2.54
CA PHE A 124 3.37 -7.76 -1.13
C PHE A 124 4.50 -7.25 -0.20
N TYR A 125 5.76 -7.57 -0.49
CA TYR A 125 6.90 -7.13 0.35
C TYR A 125 7.17 -5.63 0.25
N PHE A 126 6.78 -5.00 -0.86
CA PHE A 126 6.79 -3.53 -0.98
C PHE A 126 5.56 -2.85 -0.34
N GLY A 127 4.66 -3.61 0.29
CA GLY A 127 3.48 -3.06 0.93
C GLY A 127 2.39 -2.58 -0.02
N MET A 128 2.45 -2.99 -1.29
CA MET A 128 1.39 -2.68 -2.28
C MET A 128 0.21 -3.65 -2.21
N LEU A 129 0.39 -4.79 -1.58
CA LEU A 129 -0.64 -5.79 -1.34
C LEU A 129 -0.73 -6.16 0.12
N THR A 130 -1.92 -6.59 0.52
CA THR A 130 -2.21 -7.17 1.83
C THR A 130 -2.96 -8.48 1.68
N ILE A 131 -2.87 -9.36 2.68
CA ILE A 131 -3.61 -10.63 2.71
C ILE A 131 -5.07 -10.35 3.04
N ASP A 132 -5.97 -10.87 2.20
CA ASP A 132 -7.43 -10.84 2.37
C ASP A 132 -8.03 -12.26 2.34
N GLY A 133 -7.45 -13.15 3.13
CA GLY A 133 -7.91 -14.54 3.26
C GLY A 133 -7.41 -15.46 2.16
N THR A 134 -8.24 -16.41 1.76
CA THR A 134 -7.94 -17.41 0.74
C THR A 134 -9.05 -17.49 -0.31
N TYR A 135 -8.66 -17.79 -1.54
CA TYR A 135 -9.58 -18.05 -2.63
C TYR A 135 -9.12 -19.28 -3.43
N ARG A 136 -9.97 -20.29 -3.54
CA ARG A 136 -9.67 -21.58 -4.21
C ARG A 136 -8.35 -22.22 -3.76
N GLY A 137 -8.06 -22.18 -2.45
CA GLY A 137 -6.87 -22.79 -1.84
C GLY A 137 -5.57 -21.97 -1.97
N LYS A 138 -5.60 -20.82 -2.64
CA LYS A 138 -4.46 -19.88 -2.72
C LYS A 138 -4.68 -18.66 -1.82
N THR A 139 -3.61 -18.02 -1.38
CA THR A 139 -3.71 -16.75 -0.65
C THR A 139 -4.29 -15.68 -1.57
N LYS A 140 -5.30 -14.99 -1.09
CA LYS A 140 -5.93 -13.86 -1.75
C LYS A 140 -5.25 -12.56 -1.29
N PHE A 141 -4.92 -11.70 -2.24
CA PHE A 141 -4.29 -10.40 -2.00
C PHE A 141 -5.13 -9.28 -2.58
N VAL A 142 -5.22 -8.18 -1.85
CA VAL A 142 -5.93 -6.96 -2.26
C VAL A 142 -5.06 -5.73 -2.03
N ILE A 143 -5.46 -4.61 -2.60
CA ILE A 143 -4.88 -3.29 -2.30
C ILE A 143 -5.28 -2.90 -0.88
N PRO A 144 -4.34 -2.54 0.02
CA PRO A 144 -4.66 -2.31 1.43
C PRO A 144 -5.47 -1.03 1.68
N ASN A 145 -5.14 0.06 0.99
CA ASN A 145 -5.66 1.38 1.31
C ASN A 145 -5.55 2.37 0.13
N GLU A 146 -6.05 3.59 0.32
CA GLU A 146 -6.12 4.61 -0.72
C GLU A 146 -4.74 5.11 -1.17
N VAL A 147 -3.75 5.21 -0.27
CA VAL A 147 -2.38 5.58 -0.66
C VAL A 147 -1.83 4.63 -1.72
N VAL A 148 -1.94 3.33 -1.48
CA VAL A 148 -1.47 2.31 -2.42
C VAL A 148 -2.33 2.28 -3.68
N ARG A 149 -3.65 2.47 -3.56
CA ARG A 149 -4.56 2.53 -4.70
C ARG A 149 -4.19 3.63 -5.68
N GLU A 150 -3.92 4.84 -5.18
CA GLU A 150 -3.47 5.96 -6.01
C GLU A 150 -2.18 5.64 -6.76
N GLN A 151 -1.22 4.96 -6.10
CA GLN A 151 0.05 4.58 -6.74
C GLN A 151 -0.15 3.53 -7.84
N ILE A 152 -1.03 2.55 -7.63
CA ILE A 152 -1.36 1.53 -8.65
C ILE A 152 -2.10 2.16 -9.83
N TYR A 153 -3.04 3.06 -9.60
CA TYR A 153 -3.72 3.77 -10.68
C TYR A 153 -2.79 4.68 -11.47
N ALA A 154 -1.88 5.41 -10.80
CA ALA A 154 -0.86 6.20 -11.47
C ALA A 154 0.03 5.33 -12.38
N TYR A 155 0.36 4.11 -11.96
CA TYR A 155 1.08 3.15 -12.79
C TYR A 155 0.33 2.81 -14.09
N LEU A 156 -0.98 2.57 -14.02
CA LEU A 156 -1.79 2.21 -15.19
C LEU A 156 -2.01 3.38 -16.15
N LEU A 157 -2.12 4.61 -15.65
CA LEU A 157 -2.39 5.80 -16.47
C LEU A 157 -1.15 6.26 -17.27
N GLU A 158 0.04 5.92 -16.82
CA GLU A 158 1.31 6.30 -17.47
C GLU A 158 1.85 5.20 -18.41
N GLY A 159 1.20 4.04 -18.48
CA GLY A 159 1.53 2.92 -19.39
C GLY A 159 0.77 3.03 -20.68
#